data_b6f046f66daeb25dea34efec0d3b15c3
#
_entry.id   b6f046f66daeb25dea34efec0d3b15c3
#
_cell.length_a   1.000
_cell.length_b   1.000
_cell.length_c   1.000
_cell.angle_alpha   90.00
_cell.angle_beta   90.00
_cell.angle_gamma   90.00
#
_symmetry.space_group_name_H-M   'P 1'
#
loop_
_entity.id
_entity.type
_entity.pdbx_description
1 polymer ?
#
loop_
_entity_poly.entity_id
_entity_poly.type
_entity_poly.pdbx_seq_one_letter_code
_entity_poly.pdbx_strand_id
1 'polypeptide(L)' 'FEDIIENELLIQNKIDLLKEAMNEIKLSQRECLELFYFEGLSYKEVVDETGYSIKEVKSHIQNGKRNLKLLISNNG' A
#
# COMPACT_ATOMS: atom_id res chain seq x y z
N PHE A 1 -17.93 15.96 -14.65
CA PHE A 1 -16.97 15.50 -15.67
C PHE A 1 -15.57 16.06 -15.43
N GLU A 2 -15.46 17.37 -15.21
CA GLU A 2 -14.19 17.99 -14.85
C GLU A 2 -13.66 17.44 -13.54
N ASP A 3 -14.56 17.14 -12.60
CA ASP A 3 -14.19 16.56 -11.32
C ASP A 3 -13.53 15.19 -11.49
N ILE A 4 -14.00 14.43 -12.49
CA ILE A 4 -13.44 13.12 -12.80
C ILE A 4 -12.00 13.26 -13.30
N ILE A 5 -11.75 14.25 -14.16
CA ILE A 5 -10.42 14.50 -14.71
C ILE A 5 -9.47 14.98 -13.61
N GLU A 6 -9.94 15.89 -12.76
CA GLU A 6 -9.15 16.36 -11.62
C GLU A 6 -8.83 15.23 -10.66
N ASN A 7 -9.81 14.36 -10.41
CA ASN A 7 -9.60 13.21 -9.53
C ASN A 7 -8.56 12.24 -10.11
N GLU A 8 -8.57 12.05 -11.42
CA GLU A 8 -7.58 11.19 -12.08
C GLU A 8 -6.16 11.76 -11.91
N LEU A 9 -5.99 13.08 -12.08
CA LEU A 9 -4.70 13.72 -11.88
C LEU A 9 -4.25 13.64 -10.43
N LEU A 10 -5.18 13.87 -9.49
CA LEU A 10 -4.88 13.76 -8.06
C LEU A 10 -4.52 12.33 -7.68
N ILE A 11 -5.24 11.35 -8.23
CA ILE A 11 -4.95 9.94 -7.99
C ILE A 11 -3.56 9.59 -8.53
N GLN A 12 -3.21 10.08 -9.71
CA GLN A 12 -1.90 9.82 -10.31
C GLN A 12 -0.78 10.40 -9.44
N ASN A 13 -0.95 11.62 -8.94
CA ASN A 13 0.02 12.23 -8.04
C ASN A 13 0.15 11.46 -6.73
N LYS A 14 -0.97 10.99 -6.22
CA LYS A 14 -0.98 10.17 -4.99
C LYS A 14 -0.31 8.82 -5.22
N ILE A 15 -0.49 8.24 -6.40
CA ILE A 15 0.17 6.98 -6.75
C ILE A 15 1.69 7.16 -6.78
N ASP A 16 2.17 8.25 -7.35
CA ASP A 16 3.60 8.54 -7.39
C ASP A 16 4.17 8.71 -5.98
N LEU A 17 3.47 9.47 -5.13
CA LEU A 17 3.85 9.63 -3.73
C LEU A 17 3.82 8.30 -2.99
N LEU A 18 2.81 7.49 -3.28
CA LEU A 18 2.66 6.17 -2.68
C LEU A 18 3.84 5.27 -3.05
N LYS A 19 4.24 5.26 -4.31
CA LYS A 19 5.37 4.46 -4.78
C LYS A 19 6.68 4.87 -4.09
N GLU A 20 6.90 6.18 -3.93
CA GLU A 20 8.06 6.67 -3.22
C GLU A 20 8.03 6.27 -1.75
N ALA A 21 6.88 6.43 -1.11
CA ALA A 21 6.71 6.05 0.30
C ALA A 21 6.88 4.54 0.50
N MET A 22 6.43 3.74 -0.46
CA MET A 22 6.58 2.28 -0.39
C MET A 22 8.04 1.85 -0.32
N ASN A 23 8.95 2.62 -0.89
CA ASN A 23 10.37 2.33 -0.83
C ASN A 23 10.98 2.61 0.55
N GLU A 24 10.29 3.37 1.38
CA GLU A 24 10.78 3.75 2.70
C GLU A 24 10.24 2.90 3.84
N ILE A 25 9.25 2.06 3.58
CA ILE A 25 8.73 1.14 4.59
C ILE A 25 9.47 -0.19 4.53
N LYS A 26 9.25 -1.02 5.55
CA LYS A 26 9.88 -2.33 5.61
C LYS A 26 9.45 -3.21 4.43
N LEU A 27 10.37 -4.03 3.96
CA LEU A 27 10.12 -4.92 2.82
C LEU A 27 8.91 -5.82 3.06
N SER A 28 8.78 -6.38 4.26
CA SER A 28 7.64 -7.25 4.58
C SER A 28 6.30 -6.53 4.47
N GLN A 29 6.27 -5.27 4.91
CA GLN A 29 5.07 -4.43 4.81
C GLN A 29 4.77 -4.11 3.35
N ARG A 30 5.80 -3.76 2.59
CA ARG A 30 5.65 -3.43 1.17
C ARG A 30 5.14 -4.64 0.38
N GLU A 31 5.73 -5.81 0.59
CA GLU A 31 5.30 -7.02 -0.10
C GLU A 31 3.82 -7.33 0.15
N CYS A 32 3.40 -7.28 1.40
CA CYS A 32 2.01 -7.56 1.76
C CYS A 32 1.07 -6.52 1.16
N LEU A 33 1.45 -5.24 1.19
CA LEU A 33 0.63 -4.18 0.62
C LEU A 33 0.51 -4.30 -0.89
N GLU A 34 1.60 -4.58 -1.58
CA GLU A 34 1.59 -4.75 -3.04
C GLU A 34 0.68 -5.89 -3.45
N LEU A 35 0.80 -7.04 -2.79
CA LEU A 35 -0.01 -8.19 -3.11
C LEU A 35 -1.49 -7.95 -2.80
N PHE A 36 -1.77 -7.33 -1.67
CA PHE A 36 -3.15 -7.10 -1.24
C PHE A 36 -3.86 -6.02 -2.05
N TYR A 37 -3.22 -4.86 -2.23
CA TYR A 37 -3.85 -3.70 -2.86
C TYR A 37 -3.62 -3.60 -4.36
N PHE A 38 -2.44 -3.91 -4.84
CA PHE A 38 -2.13 -3.76 -6.27
C PHE A 38 -2.47 -5.01 -7.06
N GLU A 39 -2.23 -6.19 -6.48
CA GLU A 39 -2.54 -7.45 -7.14
C GLU A 39 -3.94 -7.97 -6.80
N GLY A 40 -4.59 -7.37 -5.81
CA GLY A 40 -5.96 -7.74 -5.44
C GLY A 40 -6.10 -9.08 -4.76
N LEU A 41 -5.04 -9.60 -4.14
CA LEU A 41 -5.09 -10.88 -3.46
C LEU A 41 -5.80 -10.79 -2.12
N SER A 42 -6.42 -11.89 -1.71
CA SER A 42 -7.01 -12.01 -0.37
C SER A 42 -5.89 -12.21 0.66
N TYR A 43 -6.20 -12.06 1.93
CA TYR A 43 -5.23 -12.34 3.00
C TYR A 43 -4.67 -13.75 2.89
N LYS A 44 -5.52 -14.72 2.60
CA LYS A 44 -5.10 -16.11 2.46
C LYS A 44 -4.12 -16.29 1.29
N GLU A 45 -4.40 -15.62 0.19
CA GLU A 45 -3.53 -15.67 -0.98
C GLU A 45 -2.18 -15.01 -0.70
N VAL A 46 -2.19 -13.90 0.05
CA VAL A 46 -0.95 -13.25 0.48
C VAL A 46 -0.14 -14.17 1.39
N VAL A 47 -0.80 -14.89 2.29
CA VAL A 47 -0.14 -15.91 3.13
C VAL A 47 0.55 -16.95 2.25
N ASP A 48 -0.14 -17.44 1.23
CA ASP A 48 0.40 -18.47 0.33
C ASP A 48 1.60 -17.96 -0.45
N GLU A 49 1.56 -16.69 -0.88
CA GLU A 49 2.64 -16.09 -1.68
C GLU A 49 3.86 -15.72 -0.84
N THR A 50 3.65 -15.29 0.40
CA THR A 50 4.75 -14.76 1.23
C THR A 50 5.30 -15.77 2.23
N GLY A 51 4.48 -16.73 2.64
CA GLY A 51 4.84 -17.65 3.70
C GLY A 51 4.65 -17.10 5.10
N TYR A 52 4.19 -15.86 5.24
CA TYR A 52 3.84 -15.30 6.56
C TYR A 52 2.54 -15.90 7.07
N SER A 53 2.36 -15.89 8.40
CA SER A 53 1.08 -16.29 8.98
C SER A 53 -0.01 -15.26 8.66
N ILE A 54 -1.26 -15.66 8.78
CA ILE A 54 -2.38 -14.73 8.55
C ILE A 54 -2.30 -13.53 9.51
N LYS A 55 -1.89 -13.77 10.74
CA LYS A 55 -1.72 -12.71 11.73
C LYS A 55 -0.62 -11.74 11.32
N GLU A 56 0.50 -12.27 10.83
CA GLU A 56 1.59 -11.46 10.34
C GLU A 56 1.19 -10.63 9.12
N VAL A 57 0.49 -11.25 8.17
CA VAL A 57 0.02 -10.54 6.98
C VAL A 57 -0.87 -9.37 7.35
N LYS A 58 -1.85 -9.60 8.22
CA LYS A 58 -2.74 -8.52 8.69
C LYS A 58 -1.97 -7.42 9.38
N SER A 59 -1.01 -7.80 10.23
CA SER A 59 -0.17 -6.85 10.95
C SER A 59 0.69 -6.03 9.99
N HIS A 60 1.34 -6.68 9.02
CA HIS A 60 2.17 -5.98 8.03
C HIS A 60 1.36 -5.00 7.20
N ILE A 61 0.16 -5.39 6.78
CA ILE A 61 -0.72 -4.52 6.01
C ILE A 61 -1.15 -3.32 6.85
N GLN A 62 -1.57 -3.55 8.07
CA GLN A 62 -2.05 -2.48 8.95
C GLN A 62 -0.93 -1.51 9.30
N ASN A 63 0.23 -2.02 9.70
CA ASN A 63 1.37 -1.18 10.04
C ASN A 63 1.93 -0.46 8.82
N GLY A 64 1.97 -1.14 7.68
CA GLY A 64 2.39 -0.54 6.42
C GLY A 64 1.50 0.61 6.01
N LYS A 65 0.19 0.43 6.11
CA LYS A 65 -0.77 1.51 5.81
C LYS A 65 -0.55 2.71 6.71
N ARG A 66 -0.34 2.48 8.01
CA ARG A 66 -0.08 3.56 8.96
C ARG A 66 1.20 4.31 8.58
N ASN A 67 2.26 3.58 8.29
CA ASN A 67 3.54 4.19 7.93
C ASN A 67 3.43 4.98 6.63
N LEU A 68 2.74 4.44 5.62
CA LEU A 68 2.51 5.15 4.37
C LEU A 68 1.73 6.43 4.60
N LYS A 69 0.69 6.37 5.42
CA LYS A 69 -0.13 7.54 5.72
C LYS A 69 0.70 8.65 6.36
N LEU A 70 1.58 8.27 7.29
CA LEU A 70 2.46 9.24 7.96
C LEU A 70 3.44 9.87 6.97
N LEU A 71 4.05 9.07 6.11
CA LEU A 71 5.01 9.55 5.11
C LEU A 71 4.34 10.50 4.11
N ILE A 72 3.17 10.12 3.62
CA ILE A 72 2.43 10.94 2.65
C ILE A 72 1.95 12.23 3.30
N SER A 73 1.47 12.17 4.55
CA SER A 73 1.01 13.36 5.26
C SER A 73 2.15 14.36 5.52
N ASN A 74 3.36 13.84 5.79
CA ASN A 74 4.52 14.70 6.03
C ASN A 74 5.00 15.37 4.76
N ASN A 75 4.77 14.75 3.61
CA ASN A 75 5.19 15.29 2.31
C ASN A 75 4.12 16.19 1.68
N GLY A 76 2.94 16.15 2.22
CA GLY A 76 1.84 16.96 1.71
C GLY A 76 1.71 18.26 2.43
#